data_623914ba8bf3fd05ab18acd57900a7fa
#
_entry.id   623914ba8bf3fd05ab18acd57900a7fa
#
_cell.length_a   1.000
_cell.length_b   1.000
_cell.length_c   1.000
_cell.angle_alpha   90.00
_cell.angle_beta   90.00
_cell.angle_gamma   90.00
#
_symmetry.space_group_name_H-M   'P 1'
#
loop_
_entity.id
_entity.type
_entity.pdbx_description
1 polymer ?
#
loop_
_entity_poly.entity_id
_entity_poly.type
_entity_poly.pdbx_seq_one_letter_code
_entity_poly.pdbx_strand_id
1 'polypeptide(L)'
;VAASPIEKVKQKAKEKRAAELGIPISDPKRDTHGDKSNQIILSGTAYYDFNHFAEYWKRYKSIVSSGGNHVKLGEVFGGSVPADFDWREYSVTRIPVDKLPDGFMDSGQVARAKATVHAGIYQMEYGAIFTTDSQGFFKRSLLESCTTSPSKPVNLPSGEVCFEASLKGDSNKKYVFGVDPASEVDNFSIVVLEVNDDHRKVVHCWTTNRQQHKDKLKSKMVDEDDFYSYCAKKIRELMRVFPCYEVAMDAQGGGIAVMEALHDKDKIPDGELPIWPVIEEKAKDTDDHAGLHILRMCQFAKYDWLAEANHGLRKDFEDKVVLFPYFDSASLGIALEVDKSVGRTYDTLEDCVMEIEELKDELSMIIMTQTGTGRERWDTPEVKTGAGRKSRLRKDRYSSLIMANMSARYLNIPKQTLEAGAFGGFAAQNASMFNNDKMYNGPAWFTEGTEGIY
;
A
#
# COMPACT_ATOMS: atom_id res chain seq x y z
N VAL A 1 -10.33 31.25 -19.48
CA VAL A 1 -9.36 30.20 -19.13
C VAL A 1 -7.98 30.82 -19.34
N ALA A 2 -7.19 30.98 -18.28
CA ALA A 2 -5.84 31.52 -18.40
C ALA A 2 -4.94 30.48 -19.05
N ALA A 3 -4.24 30.86 -20.13
CA ALA A 3 -3.31 29.98 -20.81
C ALA A 3 -2.24 29.46 -19.81
N SER A 4 -1.91 28.16 -19.89
CA SER A 4 -0.92 27.55 -19.01
C SER A 4 0.45 28.24 -19.17
N PRO A 5 1.33 28.20 -18.15
CA PRO A 5 2.68 28.77 -18.25
C PRO A 5 3.47 28.23 -19.47
N ILE A 6 3.25 26.98 -19.83
CA ILE A 6 3.89 26.32 -20.99
C ILE A 6 3.38 26.91 -22.31
N GLU A 7 2.08 27.22 -22.42
CA GLU A 7 1.51 27.89 -23.60
C GLU A 7 2.12 29.26 -23.81
N LYS A 8 2.23 30.04 -22.74
CA LYS A 8 2.86 31.36 -22.80
C LYS A 8 4.33 31.32 -23.24
N VAL A 9 5.07 30.30 -22.77
CA VAL A 9 6.48 30.10 -23.16
C VAL A 9 6.58 29.67 -24.63
N LYS A 10 5.74 28.75 -25.09
CA LYS A 10 5.71 28.28 -26.49
C LYS A 10 5.30 29.43 -27.43
N GLN A 11 4.32 30.22 -27.07
CA GLN A 11 3.88 31.35 -27.86
C GLN A 11 4.96 32.41 -27.98
N LYS A 12 5.63 32.77 -26.88
CA LYS A 12 6.79 33.68 -26.92
C LYS A 12 7.96 33.17 -27.76
N ALA A 13 8.24 31.85 -27.71
CA ALA A 13 9.27 31.22 -28.52
C ALA A 13 8.91 31.26 -30.01
N LYS A 14 7.63 31.05 -30.37
CA LYS A 14 7.11 31.17 -31.73
C LYS A 14 7.21 32.60 -32.27
N GLU A 15 6.76 33.56 -31.47
CA GLU A 15 6.84 34.98 -31.81
C GLU A 15 8.30 35.43 -32.03
N LYS A 16 9.22 35.00 -31.16
CA LYS A 16 10.63 35.29 -31.30
C LYS A 16 11.23 34.68 -32.58
N ARG A 17 10.92 33.42 -32.87
CA ARG A 17 11.40 32.73 -34.07
C ARG A 17 10.81 33.29 -35.36
N ALA A 18 9.53 33.70 -35.36
CA ALA A 18 8.87 34.37 -36.50
C ALA A 18 9.50 35.73 -36.77
N ALA A 19 9.84 36.49 -35.71
CA ALA A 19 10.54 37.77 -35.81
C ALA A 19 11.96 37.61 -36.35
N GLU A 20 12.71 36.59 -35.89
CA GLU A 20 14.07 36.26 -36.35
C GLU A 20 14.11 35.84 -37.81
N LEU A 21 13.07 35.21 -38.31
CA LEU A 21 12.99 34.72 -39.68
C LEU A 21 12.24 35.65 -40.65
N GLY A 22 11.72 36.76 -40.16
CA GLY A 22 10.93 37.72 -40.96
C GLY A 22 9.63 37.11 -41.57
N ILE A 23 9.12 36.03 -40.98
CA ILE A 23 7.92 35.30 -41.44
C ILE A 23 6.72 35.82 -40.63
N PRO A 24 5.62 36.26 -41.26
CA PRO A 24 4.41 36.62 -40.55
C PRO A 24 3.89 35.41 -39.76
N ILE A 25 3.49 35.62 -38.51
CA ILE A 25 2.84 34.60 -37.66
C ILE A 25 1.64 34.08 -38.45
N SER A 26 1.68 32.81 -38.80
CA SER A 26 0.70 32.20 -39.69
C SER A 26 -0.73 32.26 -39.15
N ASP A 27 -1.69 32.34 -40.07
CA ASP A 27 -3.12 32.40 -39.82
C ASP A 27 -3.55 31.28 -38.82
N PRO A 28 -4.25 31.61 -37.73
CA PRO A 28 -4.74 30.64 -36.74
C PRO A 28 -5.56 29.47 -37.33
N LYS A 29 -6.12 29.63 -38.52
CA LYS A 29 -6.87 28.58 -39.23
C LYS A 29 -5.98 27.48 -39.89
N ARG A 30 -4.68 27.70 -40.06
CA ARG A 30 -3.76 26.72 -40.66
C ARG A 30 -3.03 25.86 -39.63
N ASP A 31 -2.99 26.29 -38.38
CA ASP A 31 -2.21 25.65 -37.30
C ASP A 31 -3.06 24.75 -36.39
N THR A 32 -4.23 24.30 -36.81
CA THR A 32 -5.14 23.50 -35.98
C THR A 32 -4.65 22.09 -35.66
N HIS A 33 -3.51 21.64 -36.19
CA HIS A 33 -2.97 20.28 -35.91
C HIS A 33 -1.63 20.24 -35.16
N GLY A 34 -1.00 21.37 -34.82
CA GLY A 34 0.36 21.35 -34.30
C GLY A 34 0.60 21.98 -32.93
N ASP A 35 -0.33 22.71 -32.39
CA ASP A 35 -0.06 23.61 -31.26
C ASP A 35 -0.95 23.42 -30.03
N LYS A 36 -1.42 22.20 -29.78
CA LYS A 36 -2.09 21.92 -28.52
C LYS A 36 -1.03 21.79 -27.42
N SER A 37 -1.17 22.63 -26.43
CA SER A 37 -0.13 22.99 -25.47
C SER A 37 0.18 21.96 -24.41
N ASN A 38 -0.66 20.94 -24.21
CA ASN A 38 -0.50 19.89 -23.20
C ASN A 38 -0.71 18.52 -23.83
N GLN A 39 0.39 17.82 -24.04
CA GLN A 39 0.36 16.42 -24.43
C GLN A 39 0.62 15.56 -23.20
N ILE A 40 -0.26 14.59 -22.93
CA ILE A 40 -0.05 13.57 -21.92
C ILE A 40 0.46 12.32 -22.62
N ILE A 41 1.65 11.87 -22.26
CA ILE A 41 2.24 10.62 -22.71
C ILE A 41 2.30 9.68 -21.51
N LEU A 42 1.54 8.60 -21.56
CA LEU A 42 1.59 7.53 -20.59
C LEU A 42 2.40 6.38 -21.19
N SER A 43 3.50 6.01 -20.56
CA SER A 43 4.33 4.89 -20.99
C SER A 43 4.61 3.98 -19.80
N GLY A 44 4.58 2.67 -20.04
CA GLY A 44 4.81 1.70 -19.00
C GLY A 44 4.76 0.27 -19.54
N THR A 45 5.08 -0.69 -18.69
CA THR A 45 4.91 -2.12 -18.97
C THR A 45 3.44 -2.49 -18.79
N ALA A 46 2.89 -3.32 -19.66
CA ALA A 46 1.61 -3.94 -19.42
C ALA A 46 1.70 -4.77 -18.11
N TYR A 47 0.72 -4.62 -17.28
CA TYR A 47 0.66 -5.30 -15.98
C TYR A 47 -0.71 -6.01 -15.86
N TYR A 48 -1.35 -5.96 -14.70
CA TYR A 48 -2.70 -6.49 -14.56
C TYR A 48 -3.74 -5.55 -15.18
N ASP A 49 -4.84 -6.10 -15.67
CA ASP A 49 -5.90 -5.39 -16.41
C ASP A 49 -6.78 -4.46 -15.54
N PHE A 50 -6.61 -4.49 -14.23
CA PHE A 50 -7.24 -3.61 -13.24
C PHE A 50 -6.35 -2.41 -12.84
N ASN A 51 -5.09 -2.36 -13.28
CA ASN A 51 -4.19 -1.24 -13.02
C ASN A 51 -4.68 0.02 -13.74
N HIS A 52 -4.50 1.20 -13.14
CA HIS A 52 -4.86 2.48 -13.77
C HIS A 52 -4.28 2.65 -15.18
N PHE A 53 -3.06 2.17 -15.42
CA PHE A 53 -2.48 2.20 -16.76
C PHE A 53 -3.28 1.36 -17.76
N ALA A 54 -3.77 0.19 -17.33
CA ALA A 54 -4.64 -0.65 -18.16
C ALA A 54 -6.01 0.02 -18.43
N GLU A 55 -6.57 0.74 -17.45
CA GLU A 55 -7.81 1.49 -17.60
C GLU A 55 -7.65 2.63 -18.61
N TYR A 56 -6.58 3.42 -18.50
CA TYR A 56 -6.26 4.45 -19.50
C TYR A 56 -6.05 3.84 -20.88
N TRP A 57 -5.32 2.73 -20.97
CA TRP A 57 -5.10 2.03 -22.23
C TRP A 57 -6.41 1.52 -22.86
N LYS A 58 -7.28 0.87 -22.06
CA LYS A 58 -8.60 0.40 -22.49
C LYS A 58 -9.45 1.57 -22.98
N ARG A 59 -9.49 2.66 -22.20
CA ARG A 59 -10.26 3.86 -22.54
C ARG A 59 -9.75 4.51 -23.81
N TYR A 60 -8.45 4.75 -23.94
CA TYR A 60 -7.86 5.34 -25.13
C TYR A 60 -8.00 4.43 -26.37
N LYS A 61 -7.84 3.12 -26.17
CA LYS A 61 -8.11 2.13 -27.24
C LYS A 61 -9.56 2.20 -27.73
N SER A 62 -10.53 2.31 -26.81
CA SER A 62 -11.95 2.44 -27.17
C SER A 62 -12.22 3.74 -27.92
N ILE A 63 -11.61 4.86 -27.50
CA ILE A 63 -11.70 6.15 -28.21
C ILE A 63 -11.15 6.01 -29.62
N VAL A 64 -9.94 5.51 -29.81
CA VAL A 64 -9.31 5.35 -31.14
C VAL A 64 -10.11 4.36 -31.99
N SER A 65 -10.55 3.23 -31.42
CA SER A 65 -11.32 2.21 -32.12
C SER A 65 -12.74 2.65 -32.52
N SER A 66 -13.25 3.70 -31.87
CA SER A 66 -14.56 4.28 -32.23
C SER A 66 -14.58 4.89 -33.65
N GLY A 67 -13.39 5.33 -34.13
CA GLY A 67 -13.27 6.04 -35.40
C GLY A 67 -14.12 7.32 -35.46
N GLY A 68 -14.48 7.91 -34.32
CA GLY A 68 -15.35 9.07 -34.25
C GLY A 68 -16.84 8.75 -34.16
N ASN A 69 -17.22 7.49 -34.04
CA ASN A 69 -18.63 7.11 -33.89
C ASN A 69 -19.19 7.62 -32.55
N HIS A 70 -20.15 8.55 -32.61
CA HIS A 70 -20.73 9.19 -31.40
C HIS A 70 -21.42 8.22 -30.46
N VAL A 71 -22.00 7.11 -30.90
CA VAL A 71 -22.65 6.12 -30.03
C VAL A 71 -21.59 5.41 -29.20
N LYS A 72 -20.51 4.91 -29.85
CA LYS A 72 -19.40 4.26 -29.14
C LYS A 72 -18.63 5.22 -28.21
N LEU A 73 -18.49 6.48 -28.64
CA LEU A 73 -17.88 7.51 -27.76
C LEU A 73 -18.78 7.83 -26.56
N GLY A 74 -20.10 7.88 -26.75
CA GLY A 74 -21.07 8.04 -25.67
C GLY A 74 -20.96 6.95 -24.61
N GLU A 75 -20.70 5.71 -24.99
CA GLU A 75 -20.44 4.61 -24.04
C GLU A 75 -19.17 4.85 -23.22
N VAL A 76 -18.10 5.36 -23.84
CA VAL A 76 -16.83 5.67 -23.17
C VAL A 76 -16.96 6.84 -22.19
N PHE A 77 -17.80 7.83 -22.54
CA PHE A 77 -18.02 9.04 -21.74
C PHE A 77 -19.18 8.89 -20.74
N GLY A 78 -19.91 7.79 -20.76
CA GLY A 78 -21.08 7.59 -19.91
C GLY A 78 -22.24 8.52 -20.21
N GLY A 79 -22.34 9.02 -21.45
CA GLY A 79 -23.39 9.95 -21.89
C GLY A 79 -23.01 10.77 -23.10
N SER A 80 -23.10 12.09 -22.99
CA SER A 80 -22.83 13.01 -24.10
C SER A 80 -21.32 13.20 -24.33
N VAL A 81 -20.94 13.18 -25.61
CA VAL A 81 -19.56 13.48 -26.04
C VAL A 81 -19.41 15.02 -26.07
N PRO A 82 -18.33 15.60 -25.49
CA PRO A 82 -18.07 17.02 -25.58
C PRO A 82 -18.01 17.50 -27.03
N ALA A 83 -18.55 18.71 -27.30
CA ALA A 83 -18.65 19.23 -28.67
C ALA A 83 -17.30 19.51 -29.34
N ASP A 84 -16.27 19.76 -28.57
CA ASP A 84 -14.90 20.03 -28.98
C ASP A 84 -13.99 18.78 -28.95
N PHE A 85 -14.56 17.61 -28.71
CA PHE A 85 -13.81 16.36 -28.60
C PHE A 85 -13.38 15.84 -29.98
N ASP A 86 -12.06 15.65 -30.14
CA ASP A 86 -11.49 15.00 -31.36
C ASP A 86 -10.78 13.70 -30.98
N TRP A 87 -11.33 12.58 -31.40
CA TRP A 87 -10.76 11.25 -31.15
C TRP A 87 -9.36 11.05 -31.78
N ARG A 88 -9.00 11.85 -32.81
CA ARG A 88 -7.71 11.79 -33.51
C ARG A 88 -6.55 12.33 -32.66
N GLU A 89 -6.85 12.99 -31.54
CA GLU A 89 -5.86 13.46 -30.57
C GLU A 89 -5.34 12.34 -29.68
N TYR A 90 -5.97 11.18 -29.75
CA TYR A 90 -5.61 10.01 -28.97
C TYR A 90 -4.86 9.00 -29.82
N SER A 91 -3.83 8.40 -29.24
CA SER A 91 -3.08 7.30 -29.85
C SER A 91 -2.78 6.23 -28.81
N VAL A 92 -2.75 4.99 -29.25
CA VAL A 92 -2.40 3.85 -28.41
C VAL A 92 -1.40 2.99 -29.16
N THR A 93 -0.26 2.74 -28.55
CA THR A 93 0.80 1.91 -29.13
C THR A 93 1.10 0.76 -28.20
N ARG A 94 1.13 -0.46 -28.72
CA ARG A 94 1.56 -1.67 -28.03
C ARG A 94 2.72 -2.29 -28.80
N ILE A 95 3.87 -2.48 -28.12
CA ILE A 95 5.08 -3.00 -28.73
C ILE A 95 5.51 -4.26 -27.96
N PRO A 96 5.01 -5.46 -28.32
CA PRO A 96 5.52 -6.71 -27.75
C PRO A 96 6.90 -7.05 -28.32
N VAL A 97 7.63 -7.93 -27.63
CA VAL A 97 9.01 -8.28 -27.98
C VAL A 97 9.18 -8.83 -29.42
N ASP A 98 8.16 -9.53 -29.93
CA ASP A 98 8.14 -10.07 -31.30
C ASP A 98 7.98 -9.01 -32.40
N LYS A 99 7.72 -7.76 -32.03
CA LYS A 99 7.61 -6.60 -32.92
C LYS A 99 8.82 -5.66 -32.84
N LEU A 100 9.77 -5.98 -31.97
CA LEU A 100 11.02 -5.22 -31.88
C LEU A 100 11.93 -5.57 -33.08
N PRO A 101 12.74 -4.62 -33.56
CA PRO A 101 13.74 -4.90 -34.57
C PRO A 101 14.74 -5.97 -34.13
N ASP A 102 15.25 -6.72 -35.11
CA ASP A 102 16.31 -7.71 -34.84
C ASP A 102 17.52 -7.06 -34.17
N GLY A 103 18.02 -7.71 -33.12
CA GLY A 103 19.16 -7.20 -32.35
C GLY A 103 18.82 -6.16 -31.27
N PHE A 104 17.56 -5.72 -31.14
CA PHE A 104 17.13 -4.81 -30.08
C PHE A 104 17.19 -5.47 -28.69
N MET A 105 16.85 -6.76 -28.62
CA MET A 105 17.02 -7.60 -27.42
C MET A 105 17.75 -8.88 -27.77
N ASP A 106 18.50 -9.43 -26.82
CA ASP A 106 19.13 -10.74 -26.94
C ASP A 106 18.06 -11.85 -27.00
N SER A 107 17.95 -12.50 -28.16
CA SER A 107 17.00 -13.60 -28.41
C SER A 107 17.19 -14.77 -27.43
N GLY A 108 18.43 -15.06 -27.03
CA GLY A 108 18.75 -16.08 -26.02
C GLY A 108 18.25 -15.71 -24.65
N GLN A 109 18.28 -14.44 -24.30
CA GLN A 109 17.72 -13.93 -23.04
C GLN A 109 16.20 -14.02 -23.02
N VAL A 110 15.55 -13.63 -24.14
CA VAL A 110 14.08 -13.75 -24.29
C VAL A 110 13.63 -15.20 -24.23
N ALA A 111 14.33 -16.12 -24.89
CA ALA A 111 14.04 -17.55 -24.85
C ALA A 111 14.19 -18.13 -23.43
N ARG A 112 15.26 -17.75 -22.72
CA ARG A 112 15.46 -18.13 -21.30
C ARG A 112 14.35 -17.58 -20.41
N ALA A 113 13.98 -16.32 -20.57
CA ALA A 113 12.89 -15.71 -19.81
C ALA A 113 11.57 -16.48 -20.06
N LYS A 114 11.24 -16.80 -21.32
CA LYS A 114 10.06 -17.59 -21.67
C LYS A 114 10.05 -18.97 -20.99
N ALA A 115 11.21 -19.61 -20.86
CA ALA A 115 11.33 -20.93 -20.25
C ALA A 115 11.33 -20.92 -18.72
N THR A 116 11.70 -19.80 -18.07
CA THR A 116 11.98 -19.73 -16.62
C THR A 116 11.06 -18.82 -15.84
N VAL A 117 10.39 -17.89 -16.51
CA VAL A 117 9.47 -16.93 -15.89
C VAL A 117 8.03 -17.44 -16.03
N HIS A 118 7.22 -17.21 -15.01
CA HIS A 118 5.80 -17.58 -15.05
C HIS A 118 5.11 -16.97 -16.28
N ALA A 119 4.23 -17.74 -16.93
CA ALA A 119 3.60 -17.35 -18.20
C ALA A 119 2.89 -15.98 -18.15
N GLY A 120 2.21 -15.65 -17.04
CA GLY A 120 1.55 -14.36 -16.85
C GLY A 120 2.55 -13.19 -16.83
N ILE A 121 3.64 -13.33 -16.09
CA ILE A 121 4.71 -12.30 -16.02
C ILE A 121 5.39 -12.15 -17.40
N TYR A 122 5.66 -13.27 -18.08
CA TYR A 122 6.20 -13.21 -19.44
C TYR A 122 5.28 -12.45 -20.39
N GLN A 123 3.96 -12.68 -20.31
CA GLN A 123 2.98 -11.97 -21.14
C GLN A 123 2.93 -10.47 -20.80
N MET A 124 3.05 -10.10 -19.55
CA MET A 124 3.08 -8.70 -19.13
C MET A 124 4.34 -7.99 -19.64
N GLU A 125 5.51 -8.55 -19.37
CA GLU A 125 6.78 -7.88 -19.61
C GLU A 125 7.26 -7.96 -21.06
N TYR A 126 7.08 -9.12 -21.70
CA TYR A 126 7.56 -9.36 -23.06
C TYR A 126 6.43 -9.33 -24.10
N GLY A 127 5.26 -9.76 -23.71
CA GLY A 127 4.10 -9.77 -24.59
C GLY A 127 3.35 -8.45 -24.64
N ALA A 128 3.64 -7.51 -23.76
CA ALA A 128 2.90 -6.27 -23.58
C ALA A 128 1.38 -6.52 -23.49
N ILE A 129 0.96 -7.55 -22.77
CA ILE A 129 -0.44 -7.96 -22.58
C ILE A 129 -0.83 -7.72 -21.14
N PHE A 130 -1.89 -6.97 -20.93
CA PHE A 130 -2.53 -6.91 -19.61
C PHE A 130 -3.19 -8.25 -19.32
N THR A 131 -2.80 -8.86 -18.21
CA THR A 131 -3.33 -10.16 -17.80
C THR A 131 -4.56 -9.98 -16.92
N THR A 132 -5.56 -10.80 -17.15
CA THR A 132 -6.74 -10.85 -16.30
C THR A 132 -6.41 -11.66 -15.05
N ASP A 133 -6.61 -11.06 -13.91
CA ASP A 133 -6.45 -11.61 -12.56
C ASP A 133 -5.02 -12.12 -12.22
N SER A 134 -4.58 -11.79 -11.03
CA SER A 134 -3.34 -12.32 -10.51
C SER A 134 -3.49 -13.83 -10.27
N GLN A 135 -2.52 -14.62 -10.68
CA GLN A 135 -2.41 -16.01 -10.22
C GLN A 135 -1.91 -16.07 -8.76
N GLY A 136 -1.90 -14.92 -8.08
CA GLY A 136 -1.51 -14.80 -6.69
C GLY A 136 -2.44 -15.55 -5.74
N PHE A 137 -1.93 -15.84 -4.57
CA PHE A 137 -2.72 -16.43 -3.49
C PHE A 137 -3.88 -15.50 -3.08
N PHE A 138 -3.64 -14.19 -3.08
CA PHE A 138 -4.68 -13.16 -2.94
C PHE A 138 -5.01 -12.60 -4.32
N LYS A 139 -6.14 -13.01 -4.87
CA LYS A 139 -6.56 -12.53 -6.19
C LYS A 139 -6.86 -11.03 -6.14
N ARG A 140 -6.39 -10.28 -7.15
CA ARG A 140 -6.65 -8.84 -7.20
C ARG A 140 -8.14 -8.50 -7.26
N SER A 141 -8.92 -9.27 -8.02
CA SER A 141 -10.38 -9.13 -8.05
C SER A 141 -11.02 -9.24 -6.67
N LEU A 142 -10.49 -10.12 -5.81
CA LEU A 142 -10.92 -10.25 -4.42
C LEU A 142 -10.57 -8.99 -3.63
N LEU A 143 -9.33 -8.47 -3.73
CA LEU A 143 -8.90 -7.27 -3.05
C LEU A 143 -9.72 -6.04 -3.48
N GLU A 144 -9.96 -5.87 -4.78
CA GLU A 144 -10.80 -4.79 -5.30
C GLU A 144 -12.27 -4.93 -4.83
N SER A 145 -12.76 -6.15 -4.65
CA SER A 145 -14.09 -6.36 -4.07
C SER A 145 -14.18 -6.00 -2.58
N CYS A 146 -13.04 -5.87 -1.90
CA CYS A 146 -12.92 -5.38 -0.52
C CYS A 146 -12.59 -3.89 -0.45
N THR A 147 -12.36 -3.21 -1.58
CA THR A 147 -12.17 -1.77 -1.65
C THR A 147 -13.53 -1.09 -1.65
N THR A 148 -13.73 -0.18 -0.70
CA THR A 148 -14.98 0.58 -0.58
C THR A 148 -15.05 1.68 -1.63
N SER A 149 -16.26 2.15 -1.97
CA SER A 149 -16.45 3.39 -2.72
C SER A 149 -17.82 3.99 -2.42
N PRO A 150 -18.02 5.31 -2.60
CA PRO A 150 -19.33 5.94 -2.40
C PRO A 150 -20.42 5.37 -3.30
N SER A 151 -20.06 4.94 -4.53
CA SER A 151 -20.99 4.30 -5.47
C SER A 151 -21.22 2.81 -5.19
N LYS A 152 -20.33 2.18 -4.42
CA LYS A 152 -20.37 0.76 -4.09
C LYS A 152 -19.84 0.53 -2.68
N PRO A 153 -20.60 0.92 -1.64
CA PRO A 153 -20.23 0.63 -0.26
C PRO A 153 -20.27 -0.89 -0.03
N VAL A 154 -19.52 -1.36 0.96
CA VAL A 154 -19.56 -2.76 1.36
C VAL A 154 -20.65 -2.93 2.41
N ASN A 155 -21.63 -3.82 2.12
CA ASN A 155 -22.71 -4.11 3.03
C ASN A 155 -22.31 -5.21 4.01
N LEU A 156 -22.33 -4.89 5.29
CA LEU A 156 -22.01 -5.77 6.40
C LEU A 156 -23.21 -5.85 7.38
N PRO A 157 -23.22 -6.80 8.32
CA PRO A 157 -24.25 -6.86 9.35
C PRO A 157 -24.38 -5.59 10.19
N SER A 158 -23.28 -4.87 10.42
CA SER A 158 -23.23 -3.58 11.12
C SER A 158 -23.74 -2.40 10.29
N GLY A 159 -23.94 -2.58 8.98
CA GLY A 159 -24.40 -1.53 8.06
C GLY A 159 -23.49 -1.37 6.85
N GLU A 160 -23.72 -0.29 6.10
CA GLU A 160 -22.92 0.06 4.93
C GLU A 160 -21.60 0.70 5.37
N VAL A 161 -20.49 0.18 4.84
CA VAL A 161 -19.14 0.67 5.13
C VAL A 161 -18.54 1.32 3.89
N CYS A 162 -18.17 2.59 4.04
CA CYS A 162 -17.42 3.36 3.07
C CYS A 162 -16.48 4.29 3.83
N PHE A 163 -15.20 4.33 3.49
CA PHE A 163 -14.21 5.14 4.21
C PHE A 163 -13.00 5.48 3.33
N GLU A 164 -12.33 6.56 3.68
CA GLU A 164 -11.06 7.00 3.09
C GLU A 164 -9.88 6.67 4.01
N ALA A 165 -8.67 6.66 3.45
CA ALA A 165 -7.45 6.60 4.23
C ALA A 165 -7.34 7.85 5.13
N SER A 166 -6.65 7.74 6.25
CA SER A 166 -6.55 8.82 7.21
C SER A 166 -5.15 8.94 7.81
N LEU A 167 -4.78 10.16 8.15
CA LEU A 167 -3.57 10.47 8.93
C LEU A 167 -3.86 10.52 10.44
N LYS A 168 -5.13 10.40 10.83
CA LYS A 168 -5.56 10.45 12.24
C LYS A 168 -6.74 9.51 12.46
N GLY A 169 -6.71 8.77 13.56
CA GLY A 169 -7.78 7.89 14.00
C GLY A 169 -8.87 8.60 14.81
N ASP A 170 -9.92 7.85 15.12
CA ASP A 170 -10.97 8.21 16.06
C ASP A 170 -10.57 7.74 17.47
N SER A 171 -10.65 8.60 18.46
CA SER A 171 -10.32 8.30 19.87
C SER A 171 -11.19 7.20 20.48
N ASN A 172 -12.38 6.95 19.94
CA ASN A 172 -13.32 5.93 20.42
C ASN A 172 -13.13 4.56 19.73
N LYS A 173 -12.16 4.45 18.83
CA LYS A 173 -11.88 3.23 18.07
C LYS A 173 -10.58 2.58 18.54
N LYS A 174 -10.44 1.29 18.27
CA LYS A 174 -9.23 0.53 18.57
C LYS A 174 -8.44 0.31 17.28
N TYR A 175 -7.13 0.44 17.38
CA TYR A 175 -6.24 0.25 16.24
C TYR A 175 -5.17 -0.80 16.58
N VAL A 176 -4.82 -1.59 15.60
CA VAL A 176 -3.71 -2.54 15.66
C VAL A 176 -2.71 -2.16 14.59
N PHE A 177 -1.44 -2.09 14.97
CA PHE A 177 -0.35 -1.82 14.05
C PHE A 177 0.36 -3.12 13.69
N GLY A 178 0.60 -3.35 12.42
CA GLY A 178 1.52 -4.36 11.95
C GLY A 178 2.80 -3.70 11.49
N VAL A 179 3.93 -4.22 11.91
CA VAL A 179 5.25 -3.62 11.64
C VAL A 179 6.18 -4.69 11.09
N ASP A 180 6.66 -4.47 9.86
CA ASP A 180 7.74 -5.24 9.26
C ASP A 180 9.03 -4.42 9.37
N PRO A 181 9.94 -4.75 10.30
CA PRO A 181 11.20 -4.04 10.44
C PRO A 181 12.17 -4.46 9.34
N ALA A 182 12.55 -3.50 8.52
CA ALA A 182 13.46 -3.72 7.40
C ALA A 182 14.76 -4.42 7.80
N SER A 183 15.23 -5.31 6.94
CA SER A 183 16.64 -5.67 6.85
C SER A 183 17.45 -4.55 6.14
N GLU A 184 18.72 -4.77 5.83
CA GLU A 184 19.57 -3.72 5.24
C GLU A 184 19.07 -3.17 3.89
N VAL A 185 18.34 -3.96 3.13
CA VAL A 185 17.92 -3.66 1.74
C VAL A 185 16.41 -3.50 1.61
N ASP A 186 15.62 -4.03 2.55
CA ASP A 186 14.16 -4.03 2.52
C ASP A 186 13.55 -2.73 3.06
N ASN A 187 12.25 -2.56 2.89
CA ASN A 187 11.55 -1.43 3.47
C ASN A 187 11.11 -1.75 4.91
N PHE A 188 11.17 -0.74 5.76
CA PHE A 188 10.42 -0.72 7.00
C PHE A 188 8.98 -0.32 6.69
N SER A 189 8.01 -1.13 7.11
CA SER A 189 6.60 -0.89 6.80
C SER A 189 5.73 -0.93 8.05
N ILE A 190 4.76 -0.02 8.13
CA ILE A 190 3.71 0.01 9.15
C ILE A 190 2.35 0.01 8.47
N VAL A 191 1.48 -0.92 8.83
CA VAL A 191 0.07 -0.93 8.43
C VAL A 191 -0.80 -0.76 9.67
N VAL A 192 -1.74 0.16 9.63
CA VAL A 192 -2.69 0.44 10.72
C VAL A 192 -4.07 -0.09 10.36
N LEU A 193 -4.59 -0.97 11.19
CA LEU A 193 -5.95 -1.50 11.10
C LEU A 193 -6.84 -0.87 12.17
N GLU A 194 -7.96 -0.27 11.77
CA GLU A 194 -9.07 0.03 12.67
C GLU A 194 -9.87 -1.26 12.90
N VAL A 195 -10.09 -1.63 14.15
CA VAL A 195 -10.77 -2.87 14.54
C VAL A 195 -12.21 -2.54 14.97
N ASN A 196 -13.17 -3.09 14.25
CA ASN A 196 -14.59 -3.04 14.59
C ASN A 196 -15.10 -4.46 14.90
N ASP A 197 -16.33 -4.59 15.35
CA ASP A 197 -16.89 -5.87 15.81
C ASP A 197 -16.96 -6.92 14.69
N ASP A 198 -17.34 -6.52 13.48
CA ASP A 198 -17.54 -7.42 12.35
C ASP A 198 -16.57 -7.18 11.17
N HIS A 199 -15.77 -6.12 11.23
CA HIS A 199 -14.81 -5.80 10.16
C HIS A 199 -13.59 -5.04 10.66
N ARG A 200 -12.57 -4.96 9.79
CA ARG A 200 -11.33 -4.22 9.99
C ARG A 200 -11.06 -3.36 8.80
N LYS A 201 -10.62 -2.13 9.02
CA LYS A 201 -10.32 -1.18 7.95
C LYS A 201 -8.81 -0.93 7.90
N VAL A 202 -8.22 -1.05 6.73
CA VAL A 202 -6.86 -0.56 6.48
C VAL A 202 -6.95 0.95 6.36
N VAL A 203 -6.63 1.69 7.40
CA VAL A 203 -6.82 3.14 7.44
C VAL A 203 -5.56 3.92 7.15
N HIS A 204 -4.39 3.32 7.38
CA HIS A 204 -3.11 3.99 7.17
C HIS A 204 -2.02 2.97 6.79
N CYS A 205 -1.14 3.38 5.91
CA CYS A 205 0.08 2.66 5.59
C CYS A 205 1.24 3.65 5.47
N TRP A 206 2.40 3.28 6.01
CA TRP A 206 3.62 4.07 5.94
C TRP A 206 4.81 3.16 5.71
N THR A 207 5.72 3.61 4.84
CA THR A 207 6.89 2.84 4.46
C THR A 207 8.10 3.74 4.35
N THR A 208 9.26 3.24 4.72
CA THR A 208 10.55 3.92 4.53
C THR A 208 11.67 2.90 4.34
N ASN A 209 12.81 3.37 3.88
CA ASN A 209 14.03 2.58 3.81
C ASN A 209 15.26 3.42 4.17
N ARG A 210 16.39 2.74 4.36
CA ARG A 210 17.64 3.40 4.76
C ARG A 210 18.11 4.49 3.79
N GLN A 211 17.83 4.35 2.49
CA GLN A 211 18.21 5.38 1.52
C GLN A 211 17.34 6.62 1.66
N GLN A 212 16.03 6.45 1.76
CA GLN A 212 15.10 7.56 2.00
C GLN A 212 15.41 8.29 3.32
N HIS A 213 15.71 7.53 4.38
CA HIS A 213 16.11 8.11 5.66
C HIS A 213 17.39 8.95 5.51
N LYS A 214 18.44 8.44 4.84
CA LYS A 214 19.67 9.20 4.56
C LYS A 214 19.40 10.48 3.76
N ASP A 215 18.47 10.44 2.82
CA ASP A 215 18.13 11.61 2.01
C ASP A 215 17.33 12.65 2.82
N LYS A 216 16.45 12.20 3.73
CA LYS A 216 15.76 13.06 4.70
C LYS A 216 16.73 13.69 5.70
N LEU A 217 17.74 12.97 6.18
CA LEU A 217 18.83 13.52 7.02
C LEU A 217 19.64 14.60 6.29
N LYS A 218 20.06 14.34 5.05
CA LYS A 218 20.80 15.31 4.24
C LYS A 218 20.01 16.60 4.00
N SER A 219 18.71 16.48 3.81
CA SER A 219 17.80 17.63 3.63
C SER A 219 17.36 18.27 4.95
N LYS A 220 17.85 17.79 6.10
CA LYS A 220 17.48 18.25 7.44
C LYS A 220 16.00 18.18 7.74
N MET A 221 15.30 17.23 7.15
CA MET A 221 13.88 16.95 7.41
C MET A 221 13.69 16.10 8.65
N VAL A 222 14.71 15.34 9.05
CA VAL A 222 14.75 14.53 10.26
C VAL A 222 16.07 14.73 10.97
N ASP A 223 16.07 14.62 12.30
CA ASP A 223 17.24 14.82 13.16
C ASP A 223 17.78 13.48 13.71
N GLU A 224 17.01 12.40 13.62
CA GLU A 224 17.38 11.10 14.15
C GLU A 224 18.34 10.38 13.21
N ASP A 225 19.58 10.19 13.63
CA ASP A 225 20.65 9.59 12.81
C ASP A 225 20.50 8.06 12.69
N ASP A 226 20.02 7.40 13.75
CA ASP A 226 19.83 5.96 13.75
C ASP A 226 18.52 5.57 13.07
N PHE A 227 18.61 4.72 12.06
CA PHE A 227 17.46 4.30 11.28
C PHE A 227 16.36 3.61 12.10
N TYR A 228 16.73 2.73 13.04
CA TYR A 228 15.74 2.02 13.84
C TYR A 228 15.13 2.90 14.91
N SER A 229 15.88 3.83 15.46
CA SER A 229 15.35 4.86 16.37
C SER A 229 14.38 5.79 15.64
N TYR A 230 14.68 6.18 14.40
CA TYR A 230 13.78 6.92 13.51
C TYR A 230 12.46 6.15 13.28
N CYS A 231 12.54 4.85 13.00
CA CYS A 231 11.36 4.00 12.81
C CYS A 231 10.56 3.83 14.12
N ALA A 232 11.22 3.65 15.25
CA ALA A 232 10.58 3.58 16.57
C ALA A 232 9.85 4.89 16.93
N LYS A 233 10.48 6.04 16.63
CA LYS A 233 9.85 7.35 16.76
C LYS A 233 8.60 7.46 15.90
N LYS A 234 8.63 6.94 14.67
CA LYS A 234 7.44 6.92 13.79
C LYS A 234 6.30 6.08 14.35
N ILE A 235 6.58 4.91 14.93
CA ILE A 235 5.57 4.11 15.63
C ILE A 235 4.90 4.96 16.73
N ARG A 236 5.66 5.66 17.55
CA ARG A 236 5.14 6.55 18.61
C ARG A 236 4.32 7.71 18.04
N GLU A 237 4.79 8.34 16.97
CA GLU A 237 4.04 9.40 16.26
C GLU A 237 2.67 8.92 15.81
N LEU A 238 2.60 7.73 15.22
CA LEU A 238 1.34 7.13 14.81
C LEU A 238 0.46 6.77 16.02
N MET A 239 1.02 6.30 17.10
CA MET A 239 0.28 6.02 18.34
C MET A 239 -0.32 7.29 18.98
N ARG A 240 0.24 8.47 18.75
CA ARG A 240 -0.34 9.75 19.22
C ARG A 240 -1.63 10.11 18.48
N VAL A 241 -1.79 9.65 17.27
CA VAL A 241 -2.93 10.00 16.39
C VAL A 241 -3.90 8.84 16.18
N PHE A 242 -3.46 7.59 16.36
CA PHE A 242 -4.27 6.39 16.32
C PHE A 242 -4.22 5.67 17.66
N PRO A 243 -5.34 5.54 18.38
CA PRO A 243 -5.41 4.79 19.64
C PRO A 243 -4.95 3.33 19.48
N CYS A 244 -3.66 3.08 19.68
CA CYS A 244 -3.04 1.79 19.45
C CYS A 244 -3.31 0.83 20.61
N TYR A 245 -3.94 -0.29 20.31
CA TYR A 245 -4.20 -1.35 21.27
C TYR A 245 -3.08 -2.38 21.31
N GLU A 246 -2.52 -2.75 20.16
CA GLU A 246 -1.41 -3.69 20.05
C GLU A 246 -0.53 -3.34 18.82
N VAL A 247 0.77 -3.51 18.97
CA VAL A 247 1.76 -3.44 17.89
C VAL A 247 2.27 -4.84 17.63
N ALA A 248 1.92 -5.44 16.49
CA ALA A 248 2.41 -6.74 16.05
C ALA A 248 3.63 -6.53 15.12
N MET A 249 4.81 -6.99 15.54
CA MET A 249 6.07 -6.74 14.84
C MET A 249 6.84 -8.05 14.62
N ASP A 250 7.52 -8.20 13.47
CA ASP A 250 8.40 -9.33 13.26
C ASP A 250 9.60 -9.28 14.23
N ALA A 251 9.85 -10.39 14.89
CA ALA A 251 10.99 -10.55 15.80
C ALA A 251 12.33 -10.70 15.09
N GLN A 252 12.31 -10.91 13.76
CA GLN A 252 13.50 -11.15 12.96
C GLN A 252 14.08 -9.84 12.39
N GLY A 253 15.29 -9.90 11.90
CA GLY A 253 15.94 -8.75 11.28
C GLY A 253 16.11 -7.57 12.24
N GLY A 254 15.56 -6.40 11.86
CA GLY A 254 15.62 -5.17 12.66
C GLY A 254 14.68 -5.12 13.87
N GLY A 255 13.80 -6.12 14.06
CA GLY A 255 12.76 -6.10 15.09
C GLY A 255 13.28 -5.92 16.51
N ILE A 256 14.38 -6.59 16.84
CA ILE A 256 15.00 -6.44 18.18
C ILE A 256 15.52 -5.02 18.37
N ALA A 257 16.16 -4.43 17.37
CA ALA A 257 16.70 -3.06 17.49
C ALA A 257 15.57 -2.02 17.63
N VAL A 258 14.44 -2.22 16.93
CA VAL A 258 13.25 -1.36 17.09
C VAL A 258 12.63 -1.56 18.47
N MET A 259 12.52 -2.80 18.93
CA MET A 259 12.03 -3.11 20.26
C MET A 259 12.88 -2.41 21.36
N GLU A 260 14.19 -2.52 21.27
CA GLU A 260 15.10 -1.85 22.19
C GLU A 260 14.92 -0.31 22.16
N ALA A 261 14.79 0.28 20.97
CA ALA A 261 14.54 1.71 20.82
C ALA A 261 13.17 2.16 21.39
N LEU A 262 12.17 1.26 21.42
CA LEU A 262 10.84 1.54 21.96
C LEU A 262 10.80 1.58 23.50
N HIS A 263 11.77 1.02 24.20
CA HIS A 263 11.84 1.09 25.68
C HIS A 263 13.13 1.71 26.23
N ASP A 264 14.02 2.17 25.37
CA ASP A 264 15.23 2.90 25.75
C ASP A 264 14.85 4.29 26.29
N LYS A 265 15.11 4.52 27.58
CA LYS A 265 14.74 5.77 28.27
C LYS A 265 15.36 7.02 27.67
N ASP A 266 16.52 6.89 27.05
CA ASP A 266 17.23 8.02 26.41
C ASP A 266 16.62 8.40 25.06
N LYS A 267 15.80 7.54 24.48
CA LYS A 267 15.14 7.72 23.16
C LYS A 267 13.65 8.00 23.25
N ILE A 268 13.07 7.85 24.43
CA ILE A 268 11.65 8.09 24.65
C ILE A 268 11.44 9.58 24.93
N PRO A 269 10.49 10.23 24.22
CA PRO A 269 10.12 11.62 24.53
C PRO A 269 9.62 11.77 25.98
N ASP A 270 9.89 12.96 26.57
CA ASP A 270 9.43 13.29 27.90
C ASP A 270 7.91 13.11 28.05
N GLY A 271 7.49 12.42 29.10
CA GLY A 271 6.08 12.16 29.39
C GLY A 271 5.48 10.95 28.68
N GLU A 272 6.21 10.26 27.81
CA GLU A 272 5.76 9.00 27.21
C GLU A 272 6.27 7.79 28.00
N LEU A 273 5.52 6.68 27.92
CA LEU A 273 5.88 5.43 28.59
C LEU A 273 6.74 4.54 27.68
N PRO A 274 7.65 3.72 28.26
CA PRO A 274 8.32 2.64 27.52
C PRO A 274 7.32 1.65 26.96
N ILE A 275 7.61 1.11 25.78
CA ILE A 275 6.78 0.09 25.11
C ILE A 275 7.53 -1.24 25.20
N TRP A 276 6.90 -2.20 25.85
CA TRP A 276 7.45 -3.52 26.15
C TRP A 276 6.72 -4.63 25.40
N PRO A 277 7.34 -5.78 25.20
CA PRO A 277 6.63 -6.97 24.74
C PRO A 277 5.45 -7.33 25.64
N VAL A 278 4.42 -7.92 25.03
CA VAL A 278 3.27 -8.48 25.76
C VAL A 278 3.77 -9.52 26.75
N ILE A 279 3.34 -9.39 28.02
CA ILE A 279 3.77 -10.29 29.10
C ILE A 279 3.04 -11.63 28.95
N GLU A 280 3.80 -12.69 28.84
CA GLU A 280 3.24 -14.06 28.91
C GLU A 280 2.69 -14.34 30.32
N GLU A 281 1.60 -15.08 30.40
CA GLU A 281 0.92 -15.36 31.67
C GLU A 281 1.84 -15.99 32.73
N LYS A 282 2.80 -16.82 32.29
CA LYS A 282 3.81 -17.43 33.15
C LYS A 282 4.83 -16.44 33.73
N ALA A 283 4.99 -15.29 33.11
CA ALA A 283 5.97 -14.27 33.51
C ALA A 283 5.31 -13.09 34.24
N LYS A 284 4.00 -13.08 34.45
CA LYS A 284 3.25 -11.96 35.08
C LYS A 284 3.81 -11.57 36.45
N ASP A 285 4.20 -12.54 37.23
CA ASP A 285 4.68 -12.32 38.63
C ASP A 285 6.15 -11.93 38.69
N THR A 286 6.89 -12.05 37.59
CA THR A 286 8.34 -11.76 37.53
C THR A 286 8.68 -10.55 36.69
N ASP A 287 7.72 -10.01 35.91
CA ASP A 287 7.91 -8.82 35.09
C ASP A 287 7.54 -7.58 35.89
N ASP A 288 8.55 -6.77 36.23
CA ASP A 288 8.45 -5.51 36.97
C ASP A 288 8.65 -4.27 36.09
N HIS A 289 8.73 -4.43 34.77
CA HIS A 289 8.94 -3.33 33.86
C HIS A 289 7.71 -2.41 33.80
N ALA A 290 7.91 -1.17 34.22
CA ALA A 290 6.87 -0.14 34.11
C ALA A 290 6.76 0.35 32.68
N GLY A 291 5.55 0.33 32.10
CA GLY A 291 5.32 0.79 30.72
C GLY A 291 4.12 0.12 30.07
N LEU A 292 4.05 0.24 28.75
CA LEU A 292 2.98 -0.31 27.91
C LEU A 292 3.40 -1.69 27.39
N HIS A 293 2.72 -2.74 27.82
CA HIS A 293 2.98 -4.11 27.37
C HIS A 293 2.07 -4.45 26.18
N ILE A 294 2.28 -3.75 25.06
CA ILE A 294 1.45 -3.86 23.84
C ILE A 294 2.22 -4.35 22.60
N LEU A 295 3.52 -4.65 22.73
CA LEU A 295 4.33 -5.10 21.60
C LEU A 295 4.28 -6.63 21.49
N ARG A 296 3.67 -7.14 20.44
CA ARG A 296 3.64 -8.56 20.11
C ARG A 296 4.72 -8.91 19.10
N MET A 297 5.70 -9.69 19.55
CA MET A 297 6.78 -10.18 18.70
C MET A 297 6.33 -11.41 17.91
N CYS A 298 6.16 -11.27 16.59
CA CYS A 298 5.76 -12.31 15.68
C CYS A 298 6.98 -13.09 15.15
N GLN A 299 6.80 -14.36 14.80
CA GLN A 299 7.87 -15.20 14.26
C GLN A 299 7.41 -15.86 12.95
N PHE A 300 7.83 -15.30 11.83
CA PHE A 300 7.56 -15.85 10.49
C PHE A 300 8.18 -17.23 10.26
N ALA A 301 9.20 -17.61 11.02
CA ALA A 301 9.78 -18.95 10.97
C ALA A 301 8.84 -20.05 11.47
N LYS A 302 7.82 -19.73 12.25
CA LYS A 302 6.82 -20.70 12.73
C LYS A 302 5.81 -20.98 11.62
N TYR A 303 5.96 -22.15 10.99
CA TYR A 303 5.13 -22.57 9.87
C TYR A 303 3.62 -22.50 10.14
N ASP A 304 3.18 -23.05 11.28
CA ASP A 304 1.76 -23.11 11.61
C ASP A 304 1.15 -21.70 11.77
N TRP A 305 1.89 -20.78 12.40
CA TRP A 305 1.48 -19.39 12.53
C TRP A 305 1.38 -18.72 11.15
N LEU A 306 2.38 -18.93 10.28
CA LEU A 306 2.39 -18.31 8.95
C LEU A 306 1.26 -18.86 8.07
N ALA A 307 0.97 -20.15 8.14
CA ALA A 307 -0.12 -20.79 7.41
C ALA A 307 -1.48 -20.24 7.89
N GLU A 308 -1.70 -20.20 9.21
CA GLU A 308 -2.92 -19.66 9.81
C GLU A 308 -3.12 -18.18 9.44
N ALA A 309 -2.07 -17.38 9.51
CA ALA A 309 -2.12 -15.95 9.19
C ALA A 309 -2.49 -15.71 7.71
N ASN A 310 -1.90 -16.47 6.77
CA ASN A 310 -2.20 -16.33 5.35
C ASN A 310 -3.60 -16.81 4.98
N HIS A 311 -3.97 -18.01 5.39
CA HIS A 311 -5.30 -18.55 5.12
C HIS A 311 -6.37 -17.71 5.84
N GLY A 312 -6.07 -17.24 7.05
CA GLY A 312 -6.93 -16.36 7.81
C GLY A 312 -7.17 -15.03 7.10
N LEU A 313 -6.12 -14.36 6.62
CA LEU A 313 -6.24 -13.10 5.88
C LEU A 313 -7.03 -13.29 4.56
N ARG A 314 -6.77 -14.39 3.83
CA ARG A 314 -7.53 -14.70 2.62
C ARG A 314 -9.01 -14.90 2.92
N LYS A 315 -9.34 -15.65 3.98
CA LYS A 315 -10.72 -15.84 4.43
C LYS A 315 -11.36 -14.53 4.82
N ASP A 316 -10.64 -13.65 5.52
CA ASP A 316 -11.12 -12.33 5.91
C ASP A 316 -11.44 -11.43 4.70
N PHE A 317 -10.70 -11.56 3.59
CA PHE A 317 -11.06 -10.90 2.32
C PHE A 317 -12.29 -11.54 1.66
N GLU A 318 -12.39 -12.87 1.62
CA GLU A 318 -13.54 -13.58 1.07
C GLU A 318 -14.83 -13.21 1.81
N ASP A 319 -14.77 -13.05 3.13
CA ASP A 319 -15.90 -12.68 3.99
C ASP A 319 -16.12 -11.17 4.11
N LYS A 320 -15.32 -10.33 3.45
CA LYS A 320 -15.35 -8.86 3.56
C LYS A 320 -15.07 -8.33 4.96
N VAL A 321 -14.31 -9.07 5.74
CA VAL A 321 -13.92 -8.66 7.10
C VAL A 321 -12.77 -7.65 7.06
N VAL A 322 -11.84 -7.76 6.11
CA VAL A 322 -10.78 -6.77 5.89
C VAL A 322 -11.11 -5.92 4.67
N LEU A 323 -11.15 -4.62 4.87
CA LEU A 323 -11.58 -3.64 3.86
C LEU A 323 -10.47 -2.62 3.58
N PHE A 324 -10.40 -2.18 2.33
CA PHE A 324 -9.54 -1.10 1.87
C PHE A 324 -10.32 0.19 1.67
N PRO A 325 -9.69 1.35 1.91
CA PRO A 325 -10.30 2.64 1.66
C PRO A 325 -10.46 2.88 0.16
N TYR A 326 -11.41 3.74 -0.21
CA TYR A 326 -11.37 4.40 -1.52
C TYR A 326 -10.55 5.69 -1.42
N PHE A 327 -10.19 6.23 -2.57
CA PHE A 327 -9.68 7.59 -2.65
C PHE A 327 -10.48 8.39 -3.68
N ASP A 328 -10.68 9.67 -3.38
CA ASP A 328 -11.26 10.64 -4.29
C ASP A 328 -10.23 11.72 -4.61
N SER A 329 -10.03 11.98 -5.90
CA SER A 329 -9.04 12.96 -6.36
C SER A 329 -9.31 14.38 -5.84
N ALA A 330 -10.58 14.73 -5.60
CA ALA A 330 -10.93 16.04 -5.06
C ALA A 330 -10.58 16.15 -3.57
N SER A 331 -10.93 15.14 -2.77
CA SER A 331 -10.56 15.05 -1.35
C SER A 331 -9.04 15.05 -1.17
N LEU A 332 -8.34 14.30 -2.02
CA LEU A 332 -6.88 14.24 -2.00
C LEU A 332 -6.26 15.61 -2.35
N GLY A 333 -6.81 16.30 -3.36
CA GLY A 333 -6.38 17.66 -3.73
C GLY A 333 -6.53 18.67 -2.59
N ILE A 334 -7.64 18.62 -1.86
CA ILE A 334 -7.87 19.45 -0.68
C ILE A 334 -6.85 19.12 0.43
N ALA A 335 -6.63 17.83 0.70
CA ALA A 335 -5.66 17.41 1.70
C ALA A 335 -4.23 17.89 1.37
N LEU A 336 -3.82 17.81 0.11
CA LEU A 336 -2.53 18.33 -0.36
C LEU A 336 -2.38 19.85 -0.17
N GLU A 337 -3.45 20.63 -0.37
CA GLU A 337 -3.43 22.06 -0.10
C GLU A 337 -3.29 22.35 1.41
N VAL A 338 -3.97 21.58 2.26
CA VAL A 338 -3.82 21.67 3.71
C VAL A 338 -2.38 21.31 4.13
N ASP A 339 -1.81 20.21 3.62
CA ASP A 339 -0.46 19.80 3.92
C ASP A 339 0.56 20.87 3.51
N LYS A 340 0.41 21.48 2.33
CA LYS A 340 1.23 22.61 1.88
C LYS A 340 1.09 23.82 2.81
N SER A 341 -0.11 24.11 3.28
CA SER A 341 -0.36 25.28 4.17
C SER A 341 0.33 25.14 5.52
N VAL A 342 0.51 23.91 6.02
CA VAL A 342 1.23 23.61 7.27
C VAL A 342 2.70 23.23 7.04
N GLY A 343 3.19 23.31 5.80
CA GLY A 343 4.57 23.01 5.44
C GLY A 343 4.91 21.52 5.46
N ARG A 344 3.93 20.64 5.43
CA ARG A 344 4.12 19.19 5.36
C ARG A 344 4.47 18.78 3.94
N THR A 345 5.66 18.23 3.74
CA THR A 345 6.19 17.81 2.44
C THR A 345 6.41 16.30 2.32
N TYR A 346 6.20 15.55 3.39
CA TYR A 346 6.32 14.08 3.46
C TYR A 346 5.30 13.55 4.47
N ASP A 347 5.05 12.25 4.42
CA ASP A 347 4.04 11.57 5.22
C ASP A 347 2.64 12.22 5.05
N THR A 348 2.33 12.59 3.81
CA THR A 348 1.08 13.19 3.40
C THR A 348 -0.03 12.14 3.27
N LEU A 349 -1.29 12.58 3.10
CA LEU A 349 -2.38 11.66 2.79
C LEU A 349 -2.18 10.97 1.44
N GLU A 350 -1.61 11.67 0.47
CA GLU A 350 -1.25 11.09 -0.83
C GLU A 350 -0.24 9.96 -0.67
N ASP A 351 0.83 10.18 0.11
CA ASP A 351 1.82 9.13 0.42
C ASP A 351 1.12 7.91 1.04
N CYS A 352 0.23 8.12 2.01
CA CYS A 352 -0.53 7.04 2.65
C CYS A 352 -1.39 6.25 1.65
N VAL A 353 -2.11 6.94 0.75
CA VAL A 353 -2.94 6.31 -0.28
C VAL A 353 -2.08 5.49 -1.25
N MET A 354 -0.95 6.04 -1.69
CA MET A 354 0.00 5.33 -2.56
C MET A 354 0.54 4.06 -1.88
N GLU A 355 0.90 4.13 -0.61
CA GLU A 355 1.38 2.98 0.16
C GLU A 355 0.29 1.89 0.31
N ILE A 356 -0.99 2.26 0.42
CA ILE A 356 -2.10 1.28 0.46
C ILE A 356 -2.32 0.63 -0.92
N GLU A 357 -2.17 1.37 -2.01
CA GLU A 357 -2.24 0.77 -3.36
C GLU A 357 -1.06 -0.19 -3.61
N GLU A 358 0.15 0.19 -3.21
CA GLU A 358 1.32 -0.68 -3.24
C GLU A 358 1.13 -1.94 -2.37
N LEU A 359 0.46 -1.83 -1.21
CA LEU A 359 0.09 -2.99 -0.39
C LEU A 359 -0.83 -3.96 -1.15
N LYS A 360 -1.83 -3.45 -1.87
CA LYS A 360 -2.71 -4.30 -2.69
C LYS A 360 -1.93 -4.97 -3.83
N ASP A 361 -0.95 -4.28 -4.41
CA ASP A 361 -0.09 -4.82 -5.44
C ASP A 361 0.81 -5.94 -4.87
N GLU A 362 1.46 -5.72 -3.72
CA GLU A 362 2.24 -6.76 -3.02
C GLU A 362 1.40 -8.01 -2.73
N LEU A 363 0.19 -7.83 -2.16
CA LEU A 363 -0.73 -8.94 -1.90
C LEU A 363 -1.05 -9.73 -3.17
N SER A 364 -1.32 -9.05 -4.28
CA SER A 364 -1.67 -9.70 -5.55
C SER A 364 -0.51 -10.50 -6.15
N MET A 365 0.73 -10.21 -5.76
CA MET A 365 1.94 -10.88 -6.21
C MET A 365 2.33 -12.08 -5.34
N ILE A 366 1.75 -12.26 -4.16
CA ILE A 366 2.05 -13.39 -3.31
C ILE A 366 1.59 -14.70 -3.95
N ILE A 367 2.50 -15.61 -4.17
CA ILE A 367 2.23 -16.96 -4.65
C ILE A 367 2.40 -17.97 -3.51
N MET A 368 1.52 -18.95 -3.47
CA MET A 368 1.66 -20.09 -2.58
C MET A 368 2.30 -21.25 -3.34
N THR A 369 3.36 -21.78 -2.81
CA THR A 369 4.06 -22.96 -3.34
C THR A 369 4.16 -24.01 -2.25
N GLN A 370 4.24 -25.29 -2.65
CA GLN A 370 4.51 -26.37 -1.72
C GLN A 370 5.97 -26.78 -1.80
N THR A 371 6.60 -26.95 -0.64
CA THR A 371 7.95 -27.53 -0.55
C THR A 371 7.90 -29.03 -0.77
N GLY A 372 9.04 -29.66 -1.05
CA GLY A 372 9.15 -31.12 -1.21
C GLY A 372 8.68 -31.92 0.03
N THR A 373 8.54 -31.27 1.19
CA THR A 373 8.01 -31.87 2.43
C THR A 373 6.51 -31.61 2.61
N GLY A 374 5.81 -31.03 1.59
CA GLY A 374 4.38 -30.71 1.63
C GLY A 374 4.02 -29.45 2.39
N ARG A 375 4.99 -28.69 2.92
CA ARG A 375 4.73 -27.43 3.61
C ARG A 375 4.45 -26.32 2.60
N GLU A 376 3.46 -25.50 2.89
CA GLU A 376 3.13 -24.32 2.10
C GLU A 376 4.12 -23.18 2.38
N ARG A 377 4.42 -22.42 1.35
CA ARG A 377 5.29 -21.25 1.41
C ARG A 377 4.66 -20.11 0.62
N TRP A 378 4.54 -18.96 1.22
CA TRP A 378 4.06 -17.72 0.60
C TRP A 378 5.24 -16.80 0.33
N ASP A 379 5.40 -16.44 -0.93
CA ASP A 379 6.51 -15.59 -1.35
C ASP A 379 6.17 -14.85 -2.66
N THR A 380 6.93 -13.83 -2.99
CA THR A 380 6.85 -13.18 -4.30
C THR A 380 7.61 -13.98 -5.35
N PRO A 381 7.22 -13.87 -6.64
CA PRO A 381 7.95 -14.49 -7.73
C PRO A 381 9.42 -14.04 -7.77
N GLU A 382 10.33 -14.98 -8.11
CA GLU A 382 11.72 -14.65 -8.36
C GLU A 382 11.86 -13.91 -9.69
N VAL A 383 12.41 -12.71 -9.67
CA VAL A 383 12.75 -11.92 -10.86
C VAL A 383 14.25 -12.02 -11.10
N LYS A 384 14.64 -12.36 -12.32
CA LYS A 384 16.06 -12.33 -12.73
C LYS A 384 16.41 -10.91 -13.18
N THR A 385 17.22 -10.22 -12.42
CA THR A 385 17.82 -8.96 -12.86
C THR A 385 18.94 -9.22 -13.87
N GLY A 386 19.15 -8.27 -14.81
CA GLY A 386 20.09 -8.41 -15.95
C GLY A 386 21.56 -8.73 -15.63
N ALA A 387 21.93 -8.80 -14.34
CA ALA A 387 23.24 -9.23 -13.86
C ALA A 387 23.26 -10.71 -13.41
N GLY A 388 22.23 -11.51 -13.72
CA GLY A 388 22.15 -12.91 -13.33
C GLY A 388 21.86 -13.14 -11.83
N ARG A 389 21.67 -12.08 -11.05
CA ARG A 389 21.26 -12.18 -9.66
C ARG A 389 19.75 -12.39 -9.60
N LYS A 390 19.31 -13.36 -8.80
CA LYS A 390 17.91 -13.53 -8.46
C LYS A 390 17.53 -12.42 -7.48
N SER A 391 16.57 -11.59 -7.85
CA SER A 391 15.92 -10.63 -6.98
C SER A 391 14.50 -11.09 -6.73
N ARG A 392 13.96 -10.79 -5.56
CA ARG A 392 12.54 -10.96 -5.26
C ARG A 392 11.87 -9.60 -5.20
N LEU A 393 10.61 -9.57 -5.57
CA LEU A 393 9.77 -8.40 -5.35
C LEU A 393 9.57 -8.23 -3.85
N ARG A 394 9.41 -6.98 -3.43
CA ARG A 394 9.20 -6.65 -2.01
C ARG A 394 7.82 -7.11 -1.56
N LYS A 395 7.71 -7.39 -0.27
CA LYS A 395 6.46 -7.83 0.38
C LYS A 395 6.33 -7.31 1.81
N ASP A 396 6.97 -6.19 2.09
CA ASP A 396 7.12 -5.66 3.45
C ASP A 396 5.77 -5.16 4.02
N ARG A 397 4.95 -4.53 3.16
CA ARG A 397 3.60 -4.08 3.52
C ARG A 397 2.65 -5.27 3.74
N TYR A 398 2.75 -6.29 2.88
CA TYR A 398 2.01 -7.54 3.06
C TYR A 398 2.36 -8.21 4.40
N SER A 399 3.65 -8.28 4.77
CA SER A 399 4.09 -8.82 6.05
C SER A 399 3.50 -8.03 7.22
N SER A 400 3.49 -6.71 7.12
CA SER A 400 2.87 -5.83 8.12
C SER A 400 1.37 -6.08 8.25
N LEU A 401 0.64 -6.17 7.13
CA LEU A 401 -0.81 -6.43 7.17
C LEU A 401 -1.14 -7.79 7.78
N ILE A 402 -0.39 -8.82 7.44
CA ILE A 402 -0.61 -10.18 7.97
C ILE A 402 -0.46 -10.20 9.49
N MET A 403 0.55 -9.52 10.04
CA MET A 403 0.76 -9.43 11.49
C MET A 403 -0.35 -8.63 12.16
N ALA A 404 -0.71 -7.47 11.62
CA ALA A 404 -1.82 -6.66 12.14
C ALA A 404 -3.15 -7.45 12.12
N ASN A 405 -3.44 -8.12 11.01
CA ASN A 405 -4.69 -8.87 10.87
C ASN A 405 -4.75 -10.07 11.83
N MET A 406 -3.64 -10.79 11.98
CA MET A 406 -3.58 -11.92 12.91
C MET A 406 -3.80 -11.48 14.35
N SER A 407 -3.17 -10.38 14.78
CA SER A 407 -3.40 -9.77 16.09
C SER A 407 -4.87 -9.34 16.24
N ALA A 408 -5.42 -8.61 15.26
CA ALA A 408 -6.81 -8.15 15.31
C ALA A 408 -7.84 -9.30 15.32
N ARG A 409 -7.55 -10.43 14.69
CA ARG A 409 -8.40 -11.63 14.76
C ARG A 409 -8.54 -12.14 16.20
N TYR A 410 -7.46 -12.20 16.95
CA TYR A 410 -7.50 -12.67 18.34
C TYR A 410 -8.25 -11.70 19.26
N LEU A 411 -8.17 -10.40 19.01
CA LEU A 411 -8.90 -9.40 19.82
C LEU A 411 -10.43 -9.54 19.74
N ASN A 412 -10.94 -10.06 18.62
CA ASN A 412 -12.37 -10.23 18.39
C ASN A 412 -12.91 -11.60 18.79
N ILE A 413 -12.07 -12.51 19.33
CA ILE A 413 -12.56 -13.81 19.82
C ILE A 413 -13.19 -13.63 21.20
N PRO A 414 -14.48 -14.04 21.39
CA PRO A 414 -15.11 -13.99 22.71
C PRO A 414 -14.35 -14.85 23.72
N LYS A 415 -14.10 -14.34 24.92
CA LYS A 415 -13.39 -15.06 26.00
C LYS A 415 -13.94 -16.47 26.24
N GLN A 416 -15.26 -16.66 26.19
CA GLN A 416 -15.92 -17.96 26.39
C GLN A 416 -15.55 -19.01 25.33
N THR A 417 -15.29 -18.59 24.10
CA THR A 417 -14.92 -19.51 23.01
C THR A 417 -13.48 -20.01 23.19
N LEU A 418 -12.63 -19.21 23.81
CA LEU A 418 -11.24 -19.55 24.12
C LEU A 418 -11.12 -20.58 25.27
N GLU A 419 -11.99 -20.46 26.28
CA GLU A 419 -12.04 -21.41 27.43
C GLU A 419 -12.61 -22.76 27.02
N ALA A 420 -13.47 -22.82 26.01
CA ALA A 420 -14.13 -24.05 25.57
C ALA A 420 -13.25 -24.98 24.70
N GLY A 421 -11.98 -24.62 24.42
CA GLY A 421 -11.06 -25.49 23.67
C GLY A 421 -11.45 -25.74 22.21
N ALA A 422 -12.33 -24.91 21.64
CA ALA A 422 -12.86 -25.06 20.28
C ALA A 422 -11.83 -24.85 19.16
N PHE A 423 -10.66 -24.28 19.50
CA PHE A 423 -9.53 -24.09 18.58
C PHE A 423 -8.36 -24.93 19.06
N GLY A 424 -7.90 -25.86 18.22
CA GLY A 424 -6.81 -26.78 18.55
C GLY A 424 -5.55 -26.06 19.04
N GLY A 425 -4.85 -26.67 19.97
CA GLY A 425 -3.67 -26.34 20.75
C GLY A 425 -2.98 -24.98 20.62
N PHE A 426 -2.88 -24.43 19.42
CA PHE A 426 -2.17 -23.17 19.19
C PHE A 426 -3.01 -21.93 19.55
N ALA A 427 -4.30 -21.92 19.22
CA ALA A 427 -5.19 -20.83 19.59
C ALA A 427 -5.42 -20.78 21.12
N ALA A 428 -5.49 -21.92 21.78
CA ALA A 428 -5.63 -22.00 23.24
C ALA A 428 -4.37 -21.51 23.98
N GLN A 429 -3.17 -21.78 23.46
CA GLN A 429 -1.94 -21.24 24.05
C GLN A 429 -1.83 -19.71 23.91
N ASN A 430 -2.31 -19.16 22.79
CA ASN A 430 -2.30 -17.72 22.58
C ASN A 430 -3.47 -17.01 23.27
N ALA A 431 -4.58 -17.69 23.52
CA ALA A 431 -5.72 -17.14 24.26
C ALA A 431 -5.37 -16.76 25.70
N SER A 432 -4.51 -17.55 26.34
CA SER A 432 -4.02 -17.22 27.68
C SER A 432 -3.13 -15.95 27.70
N MET A 433 -2.50 -15.61 26.55
CA MET A 433 -1.72 -14.39 26.40
C MET A 433 -2.59 -13.12 26.36
N PHE A 434 -3.86 -13.24 25.94
CA PHE A 434 -4.77 -12.10 25.84
C PHE A 434 -5.55 -11.77 27.12
N ASN A 435 -5.54 -12.67 28.08
CA ASN A 435 -6.19 -12.47 29.40
C ASN A 435 -5.34 -11.64 30.38
N ASN A 436 -4.56 -10.70 29.88
CA ASN A 436 -3.64 -9.95 30.69
C ASN A 436 -4.29 -8.67 31.25
N ASP A 437 -4.76 -8.71 32.51
CA ASP A 437 -5.30 -7.56 33.25
C ASP A 437 -4.29 -6.40 33.44
N LYS A 438 -3.00 -6.64 33.08
CA LYS A 438 -1.93 -5.62 33.05
C LYS A 438 -1.76 -4.96 31.69
N MET A 439 -2.60 -5.25 30.71
CA MET A 439 -2.55 -4.53 29.42
C MET A 439 -2.98 -3.08 29.62
N TYR A 440 -2.05 -2.16 29.43
CA TYR A 440 -2.35 -0.74 29.41
C TYR A 440 -3.05 -0.37 28.10
N ASN A 441 -4.08 0.46 28.20
CA ASN A 441 -4.89 0.90 27.04
C ASN A 441 -4.26 2.03 26.24
N GLY A 442 -2.94 2.18 26.28
CA GLY A 442 -2.21 3.19 25.54
C GLY A 442 -1.41 4.15 26.44
N PRO A 443 -0.59 5.01 25.85
CA PRO A 443 0.17 6.04 26.58
C PRO A 443 -0.72 7.03 27.33
N ALA A 444 -0.19 7.73 28.33
CA ALA A 444 -0.95 8.66 29.19
C ALA A 444 -1.72 9.73 28.40
N TRP A 445 -1.17 10.22 27.28
CA TRP A 445 -1.85 11.17 26.40
C TRP A 445 -3.03 10.56 25.61
N PHE A 446 -3.15 9.25 25.62
CA PHE A 446 -4.26 8.51 25.00
C PHE A 446 -5.32 8.12 26.03
N THR A 447 -4.93 7.92 27.28
CA THR A 447 -5.82 7.47 28.37
C THR A 447 -6.48 8.61 29.16
N GLU A 448 -6.14 9.88 28.90
CA GLU A 448 -6.87 11.02 29.44
C GLU A 448 -8.33 10.99 28.95
N GLY A 449 -9.20 10.40 29.75
CA GLY A 449 -10.65 10.25 29.45
C GLY A 449 -11.20 8.84 29.62
N THR A 450 -10.36 7.84 29.88
CA THR A 450 -10.80 6.45 30.13
C THR A 450 -10.70 6.04 31.61
N GLU A 451 -10.54 6.98 32.53
CA GLU A 451 -10.68 6.70 33.96
C GLU A 451 -12.10 6.19 34.26
N GLY A 452 -12.24 4.90 34.34
CA GLY A 452 -13.51 4.27 34.73
C GLY A 452 -13.90 2.99 34.00
N ILE A 453 -13.09 2.47 33.10
CA ILE A 453 -13.34 1.19 32.45
C ILE A 453 -12.32 0.16 32.96
N TYR A 454 -12.56 -0.35 34.15
CA TYR A 454 -11.96 -1.57 34.68
C TYR A 454 -13.03 -2.67 34.76
#